data_4ccaef4e78de0bc98cc9dd04e1b350dc
#
_entry.id   4ccaef4e78de0bc98cc9dd04e1b350dc
#
_cell.length_a   1.000
_cell.length_b   1.000
_cell.length_c   1.000
_cell.angle_alpha   90.00
_cell.angle_beta   90.00
_cell.angle_gamma   90.00
#
_symmetry.space_group_name_H-M   'P 1'
#
loop_
_entity.id
_entity.type
_entity.pdbx_description
1 polymer ?
#
loop_
_entity_poly.entity_id
_entity_poly.type
_entity_poly.pdbx_seq_one_letter_code
_entity_poly.pdbx_strand_id
1 'polypeptide(L)'
;MKEITTNNNMPICLVSGGKDSQATAIWCLKNNVKPFFLFCDTEWEDVVTYDFINEFEKKLGSEIIRLKSIGFEKLALKKKRFPSTKGKFCTEELKVKPMIDHILEQKANITIYQGIRWEESTNRAGMEKSDEYFRYYFEPYKVTGRFDDILKTIELGFIPATKKNDGLLKRLEKKNQIKVDDANFYKLVKEANELPENRIEHFYTYRKQDIIEWLKTYSCDVERPIISWTVDQVFNYIIDNGFLPNKLYQYGFTRVGCFPCIMCTKDEVAKVIEYRPEKIEHIKKLEIEMNSTFFPPNYIPTKYCSKIIDVKDKKTGKVRKVGIPSMIDVVRYVQAKGYGSGLFTGSHCQNQLLPCE
;
A
#
# COMPACT_ATOMS: atom_id res chain seq x y z
N MET A 1 29.11 25.49 9.27
CA MET A 1 29.40 24.06 9.10
C MET A 1 28.94 23.37 10.38
N LYS A 2 27.78 22.68 10.35
CA LYS A 2 27.39 21.83 11.46
C LYS A 2 28.06 20.48 11.20
N GLU A 3 28.87 20.03 12.13
CA GLU A 3 29.40 18.68 12.15
C GLU A 3 28.22 17.70 12.06
N ILE A 4 28.19 16.96 10.98
CA ILE A 4 27.30 15.79 10.83
C ILE A 4 27.88 14.76 11.79
N THR A 5 27.33 14.73 13.00
CA THR A 5 27.66 13.69 13.98
C THR A 5 27.25 12.35 13.38
N THR A 6 28.27 11.55 13.20
CA THR A 6 28.34 10.16 12.81
C THR A 6 27.06 9.34 12.94
N ASN A 7 26.60 8.83 11.77
CA ASN A 7 26.02 7.50 11.52
C ASN A 7 25.08 6.91 12.59
N ASN A 8 24.06 7.62 13.01
CA ASN A 8 22.93 6.97 13.68
C ASN A 8 21.82 6.68 12.66
N ASN A 9 22.10 5.78 11.72
CA ASN A 9 21.11 5.33 10.75
C ASN A 9 20.40 4.11 11.34
N MET A 10 19.08 4.20 11.46
CA MET A 10 18.18 3.15 11.94
C MET A 10 17.54 2.45 10.73
N PRO A 11 18.01 1.27 10.35
CA PRO A 11 17.38 0.50 9.29
C PRO A 11 16.07 -0.11 9.79
N ILE A 12 15.01 0.00 9.00
CA ILE A 12 13.69 -0.57 9.26
C ILE A 12 13.33 -1.46 8.08
N CYS A 13 12.88 -2.70 8.34
CA CYS A 13 12.37 -3.60 7.30
C CYS A 13 10.88 -3.89 7.54
N LEU A 14 10.06 -3.60 6.52
CA LEU A 14 8.63 -3.83 6.59
C LEU A 14 8.30 -5.28 6.29
N VAL A 15 7.62 -5.94 7.22
CA VAL A 15 7.11 -7.31 7.10
C VAL A 15 5.58 -7.26 6.97
N SER A 16 5.01 -8.03 6.06
CA SER A 16 3.54 -8.08 5.82
C SER A 16 2.97 -9.49 5.78
N GLY A 17 3.80 -10.51 6.06
CA GLY A 17 3.44 -11.91 5.90
C GLY A 17 3.46 -12.40 4.44
N GLY A 18 3.70 -11.51 3.47
CA GLY A 18 3.84 -11.87 2.06
C GLY A 18 5.28 -12.17 1.65
N LYS A 19 5.46 -12.95 0.57
CA LYS A 19 6.75 -13.41 0.06
C LYS A 19 7.76 -12.28 -0.20
N ASP A 20 7.30 -11.16 -0.74
CA ASP A 20 8.18 -10.05 -1.14
C ASP A 20 8.79 -9.37 0.09
N SER A 21 8.01 -9.13 1.13
CA SER A 21 8.51 -8.61 2.39
C SER A 21 9.40 -9.61 3.14
N GLN A 22 9.09 -10.91 3.04
CA GLN A 22 9.92 -11.98 3.59
C GLN A 22 11.29 -12.03 2.91
N ALA A 23 11.33 -12.02 1.57
CA ALA A 23 12.58 -12.02 0.82
C ALA A 23 13.43 -10.78 1.13
N THR A 24 12.80 -9.61 1.30
CA THR A 24 13.49 -8.38 1.70
C THR A 24 14.11 -8.50 3.10
N ALA A 25 13.39 -9.07 4.05
CA ALA A 25 13.91 -9.30 5.39
C ALA A 25 15.12 -10.24 5.39
N ILE A 26 15.04 -11.33 4.63
CA ILE A 26 16.16 -12.28 4.45
C ILE A 26 17.33 -11.57 3.75
N TRP A 27 17.06 -10.75 2.73
CA TRP A 27 18.09 -9.97 2.03
C TRP A 27 18.84 -9.04 2.99
N CYS A 28 18.13 -8.34 3.86
CA CYS A 28 18.74 -7.49 4.88
C CYS A 28 19.73 -8.28 5.74
N LEU A 29 19.31 -9.44 6.27
CA LEU A 29 20.19 -10.27 7.11
C LEU A 29 21.42 -10.75 6.34
N LYS A 30 21.27 -11.20 5.10
CA LYS A 30 22.38 -11.70 4.26
C LYS A 30 23.36 -10.60 3.87
N ASN A 31 22.92 -9.36 3.83
CA ASN A 31 23.77 -8.20 3.53
C ASN A 31 24.23 -7.46 4.79
N ASN A 32 24.20 -8.11 5.96
CA ASN A 32 24.63 -7.56 7.25
C ASN A 32 23.87 -6.29 7.67
N VAL A 33 22.70 -6.04 7.10
CA VAL A 33 21.76 -5.04 7.61
C VAL A 33 21.05 -5.62 8.81
N LYS A 34 21.06 -4.91 9.93
CA LYS A 34 20.37 -5.31 11.16
C LYS A 34 19.14 -4.41 11.39
N PRO A 35 18.04 -4.64 10.65
CA PRO A 35 16.90 -3.74 10.73
C PRO A 35 16.02 -4.06 11.95
N PHE A 36 15.30 -3.05 12.39
CA PHE A 36 14.07 -3.25 13.17
C PHE A 36 12.98 -3.73 12.21
N PHE A 37 12.38 -4.88 12.51
CA PHE A 37 11.30 -5.42 11.70
C PHE A 37 9.97 -4.86 12.18
N LEU A 38 9.17 -4.31 11.26
CA LEU A 38 7.88 -3.72 11.57
C LEU A 38 6.76 -4.42 10.80
N PHE A 39 5.69 -4.77 11.49
CA PHE A 39 4.46 -5.30 10.93
C PHE A 39 3.29 -4.36 11.25
N CYS A 40 2.66 -3.77 10.23
CA CYS A 40 1.44 -2.99 10.41
C CYS A 40 0.25 -3.95 10.53
N ASP A 41 -0.20 -4.19 11.76
CA ASP A 41 -1.33 -5.06 12.05
C ASP A 41 -2.64 -4.34 11.67
N THR A 42 -3.37 -4.91 10.72
CA THR A 42 -4.65 -4.37 10.28
C THR A 42 -5.86 -5.00 10.98
N GLU A 43 -5.61 -5.98 11.85
CA GLU A 43 -6.66 -6.83 12.47
C GLU A 43 -7.56 -7.49 11.41
N TRP A 44 -7.03 -7.69 10.18
CA TRP A 44 -7.74 -8.27 9.05
C TRP A 44 -6.89 -9.28 8.26
N GLU A 45 -5.82 -9.75 8.84
CA GLU A 45 -5.02 -10.84 8.30
C GLU A 45 -5.68 -12.21 8.61
N ASP A 46 -5.32 -13.25 7.83
CA ASP A 46 -5.71 -14.62 8.15
C ASP A 46 -4.89 -15.14 9.33
N VAL A 47 -5.45 -16.06 10.12
CA VAL A 47 -4.75 -16.70 11.25
C VAL A 47 -3.43 -17.33 10.81
N VAL A 48 -3.39 -17.94 9.62
CA VAL A 48 -2.16 -18.52 9.04
C VAL A 48 -1.08 -17.46 8.83
N THR A 49 -1.47 -16.22 8.55
CA THR A 49 -0.51 -15.10 8.40
C THR A 49 0.03 -14.68 9.77
N TYR A 50 -0.79 -14.63 10.81
CA TYR A 50 -0.31 -14.36 12.17
C TYR A 50 0.63 -15.45 12.67
N ASP A 51 0.28 -16.71 12.46
CA ASP A 51 1.15 -17.85 12.80
C ASP A 51 2.47 -17.77 12.04
N PHE A 52 2.42 -17.48 10.75
CA PHE A 52 3.61 -17.27 9.93
C PHE A 52 4.49 -16.13 10.48
N ILE A 53 3.92 -14.98 10.85
CA ILE A 53 4.68 -13.86 11.44
C ILE A 53 5.38 -14.29 12.73
N ASN A 54 4.69 -15.03 13.59
CA ASN A 54 5.26 -15.53 14.85
C ASN A 54 6.40 -16.56 14.61
N GLU A 55 6.24 -17.46 13.64
CA GLU A 55 7.27 -18.43 13.25
C GLU A 55 8.47 -17.73 12.59
N PHE A 56 8.18 -16.76 11.73
CA PHE A 56 9.20 -15.99 11.04
C PHE A 56 10.05 -15.16 12.00
N GLU A 57 9.42 -14.52 12.98
CA GLU A 57 10.07 -13.79 14.06
C GLU A 57 11.08 -14.66 14.83
N LYS A 58 10.66 -15.88 15.23
CA LYS A 58 11.54 -16.85 15.89
C LYS A 58 12.73 -17.22 14.99
N LYS A 59 12.48 -17.46 13.71
CA LYS A 59 13.52 -17.86 12.76
C LYS A 59 14.47 -16.73 12.38
N LEU A 60 13.99 -15.48 12.37
CA LEU A 60 14.84 -14.30 12.22
C LEU A 60 15.77 -14.09 13.42
N GLY A 61 15.41 -14.60 14.60
CA GLY A 61 16.10 -14.32 15.86
C GLY A 61 16.01 -12.85 16.28
N SER A 62 15.00 -12.14 15.82
CA SER A 62 14.79 -10.72 16.07
C SER A 62 13.30 -10.42 16.18
N GLU A 63 12.93 -9.55 17.11
CA GLU A 63 11.56 -9.12 17.32
C GLU A 63 10.97 -8.47 16.08
N ILE A 64 9.69 -8.75 15.80
CA ILE A 64 8.87 -8.03 14.81
C ILE A 64 7.92 -7.11 15.58
N ILE A 65 8.21 -5.83 15.61
CA ILE A 65 7.38 -4.81 16.26
C ILE A 65 6.04 -4.69 15.53
N ARG A 66 4.94 -4.88 16.26
CA ARG A 66 3.58 -4.82 15.71
C ARG A 66 2.99 -3.44 15.89
N LEU A 67 2.90 -2.67 14.79
CA LEU A 67 2.28 -1.36 14.78
C LEU A 67 0.76 -1.52 14.76
N LYS A 68 0.12 -1.14 15.84
CA LYS A 68 -1.33 -1.23 15.98
C LYS A 68 -2.03 -0.07 15.27
N SER A 69 -3.22 -0.35 14.76
CA SER A 69 -4.14 0.62 14.17
C SER A 69 -5.54 0.46 14.77
N ILE A 70 -6.51 1.20 14.25
CA ILE A 70 -7.92 1.02 14.64
C ILE A 70 -8.47 -0.36 14.24
N GLY A 71 -7.81 -1.07 13.31
CA GLY A 71 -8.29 -2.30 12.70
C GLY A 71 -9.23 -2.06 11.51
N PHE A 72 -9.20 -2.99 10.54
CA PHE A 72 -9.93 -2.85 9.28
C PHE A 72 -11.45 -2.77 9.48
N GLU A 73 -12.01 -3.66 10.28
CA GLU A 73 -13.45 -3.74 10.52
C GLU A 73 -13.98 -2.49 11.17
N LYS A 74 -13.37 -2.08 12.30
CA LYS A 74 -13.76 -0.85 13.01
C LYS A 74 -13.64 0.37 12.13
N LEU A 75 -12.59 0.41 11.26
CA LEU A 75 -12.40 1.49 10.31
C LEU A 75 -13.52 1.51 9.26
N ALA A 76 -13.88 0.36 8.69
CA ALA A 76 -14.95 0.24 7.70
C ALA A 76 -16.30 0.66 8.29
N LEU A 77 -16.62 0.20 9.49
CA LEU A 77 -17.82 0.59 10.25
C LEU A 77 -17.86 2.10 10.52
N LYS A 78 -16.75 2.69 10.99
CA LYS A 78 -16.63 4.14 11.21
C LYS A 78 -16.85 4.95 9.92
N LYS A 79 -16.34 4.46 8.79
CA LYS A 79 -16.51 5.10 7.47
C LYS A 79 -17.86 4.75 6.82
N LYS A 80 -18.62 3.81 7.40
CA LYS A 80 -19.89 3.26 6.86
C LYS A 80 -19.73 2.76 5.41
N ARG A 81 -18.58 2.23 5.07
CA ARG A 81 -18.28 1.66 3.75
C ARG A 81 -16.97 0.89 3.75
N PHE A 82 -16.84 -0.05 2.84
CA PHE A 82 -15.57 -0.69 2.54
C PHE A 82 -14.63 0.24 1.73
N PRO A 83 -13.30 0.03 1.81
CA PRO A 83 -12.36 0.68 0.92
C PRO A 83 -12.64 0.27 -0.53
N SER A 84 -12.16 1.08 -1.47
CA SER A 84 -12.27 0.78 -2.90
C SER A 84 -10.96 1.07 -3.63
N THR A 85 -10.87 0.67 -4.89
CA THR A 85 -9.69 0.96 -5.74
C THR A 85 -9.41 2.45 -5.87
N LYS A 86 -10.46 3.28 -5.81
CA LYS A 86 -10.38 4.75 -5.91
C LYS A 86 -10.20 5.44 -4.56
N GLY A 87 -10.47 4.74 -3.45
CA GLY A 87 -10.37 5.29 -2.10
C GLY A 87 -9.84 4.23 -1.13
N LYS A 88 -8.53 3.97 -1.21
CA LYS A 88 -7.82 2.97 -0.39
C LYS A 88 -7.51 3.49 1.01
N PHE A 89 -8.53 4.01 1.72
CA PHE A 89 -8.32 4.52 3.07
C PHE A 89 -7.76 3.47 4.04
N CYS A 90 -7.92 2.17 3.75
CA CYS A 90 -7.29 1.10 4.55
C CYS A 90 -5.75 1.18 4.50
N THR A 91 -5.14 1.49 3.38
CA THR A 91 -3.69 1.65 3.27
C THR A 91 -3.22 2.86 4.09
N GLU A 92 -3.93 3.98 3.95
CA GLU A 92 -3.61 5.21 4.66
C GLU A 92 -3.74 5.05 6.18
N GLU A 93 -4.92 4.65 6.66
CA GLU A 93 -5.26 4.64 8.08
C GLU A 93 -4.59 3.48 8.85
N LEU A 94 -4.43 2.31 8.21
CA LEU A 94 -3.96 1.11 8.90
C LEU A 94 -2.47 0.82 8.70
N LYS A 95 -1.81 1.48 7.73
CA LYS A 95 -0.39 1.20 7.44
C LYS A 95 0.45 2.47 7.43
N VAL A 96 0.04 3.48 6.63
CA VAL A 96 0.88 4.68 6.44
C VAL A 96 0.91 5.54 7.70
N LYS A 97 -0.25 5.84 8.31
CA LYS A 97 -0.31 6.66 9.52
C LYS A 97 0.44 6.02 10.70
N PRO A 98 0.24 4.73 11.05
CA PRO A 98 1.04 4.08 12.07
C PRO A 98 2.56 4.09 11.80
N MET A 99 2.95 3.95 10.53
CA MET A 99 4.37 4.08 10.15
C MET A 99 4.91 5.50 10.38
N ILE A 100 4.15 6.52 9.98
CA ILE A 100 4.54 7.92 10.19
C ILE A 100 4.68 8.22 11.68
N ASP A 101 3.72 7.78 12.49
CA ASP A 101 3.75 7.96 13.94
C ASP A 101 5.01 7.31 14.54
N HIS A 102 5.30 6.08 14.14
CA HIS A 102 6.50 5.37 14.58
C HIS A 102 7.79 6.07 14.14
N ILE A 103 7.88 6.55 12.89
CA ILE A 103 9.04 7.28 12.36
C ILE A 103 9.28 8.54 13.19
N LEU A 104 8.25 9.33 13.45
CA LEU A 104 8.36 10.60 14.16
C LEU A 104 8.78 10.47 15.65
N GLU A 105 8.61 9.28 16.22
CA GLU A 105 9.11 8.96 17.57
C GLU A 105 10.62 8.69 17.58
N GLN A 106 11.22 8.38 16.44
CA GLN A 106 12.64 8.06 16.35
C GLN A 106 13.49 9.33 16.26
N LYS A 107 14.64 9.31 16.96
CA LYS A 107 15.64 10.39 16.92
C LYS A 107 16.88 9.92 16.15
N ALA A 108 16.69 9.49 14.91
CA ALA A 108 17.73 8.95 14.05
C ALA A 108 17.38 9.14 12.57
N ASN A 109 18.38 9.13 11.71
CA ASN A 109 18.14 8.93 10.28
C ASN A 109 17.57 7.52 10.05
N ILE A 110 16.64 7.37 9.13
CA ILE A 110 15.94 6.10 8.91
C ILE A 110 16.14 5.66 7.46
N THR A 111 16.42 4.37 7.28
CA THR A 111 16.34 3.73 5.96
C THR A 111 15.30 2.62 6.01
N ILE A 112 14.24 2.74 5.23
CA ILE A 112 13.14 1.79 5.16
C ILE A 112 13.36 0.82 4.00
N TYR A 113 13.48 -0.47 4.31
CA TYR A 113 13.56 -1.55 3.32
C TYR A 113 12.16 -2.06 2.99
N GLN A 114 11.76 -1.93 1.71
CA GLN A 114 10.43 -2.30 1.22
C GLN A 114 10.49 -3.47 0.25
N GLY A 115 9.68 -4.50 0.50
CA GLY A 115 9.45 -5.61 -0.41
C GLY A 115 8.48 -5.24 -1.52
N ILE A 116 8.95 -4.50 -2.51
CA ILE A 116 8.19 -4.05 -3.68
C ILE A 116 8.89 -4.54 -4.94
N ARG A 117 8.11 -4.98 -5.95
CA ARG A 117 8.62 -5.42 -7.26
C ARG A 117 7.89 -4.73 -8.41
N TRP A 118 8.61 -4.48 -9.50
CA TRP A 118 8.05 -3.86 -10.70
C TRP A 118 6.86 -4.63 -11.29
N GLU A 119 6.93 -5.97 -11.27
CA GLU A 119 5.89 -6.83 -11.84
C GLU A 119 4.52 -6.74 -11.14
N GLU A 120 4.45 -6.20 -9.94
CA GLU A 120 3.20 -6.22 -9.15
C GLU A 120 2.12 -5.27 -9.68
N SER A 121 2.51 -4.19 -10.35
CA SER A 121 1.57 -3.25 -10.97
C SER A 121 2.30 -2.20 -11.82
N THR A 122 1.57 -1.57 -12.76
CA THR A 122 2.04 -0.44 -13.56
C THR A 122 2.58 0.73 -12.72
N ASN A 123 1.97 1.01 -11.58
CA ASN A 123 2.45 2.07 -10.68
C ASN A 123 3.80 1.70 -10.05
N ARG A 124 4.06 0.41 -9.80
CA ARG A 124 5.31 -0.06 -9.22
C ARG A 124 6.41 -0.20 -10.26
N ALA A 125 6.06 -0.45 -11.51
CA ALA A 125 7.00 -0.52 -12.63
C ALA A 125 7.81 0.78 -12.84
N GLY A 126 7.28 1.92 -12.39
CA GLY A 126 7.96 3.22 -12.45
C GLY A 126 8.66 3.63 -11.16
N MET A 127 8.74 2.77 -10.14
CA MET A 127 9.42 3.10 -8.89
C MET A 127 10.92 2.91 -9.02
N GLU A 128 11.67 3.85 -8.43
CA GLU A 128 13.12 3.77 -8.30
C GLU A 128 13.52 2.75 -7.23
N LYS A 129 14.77 2.25 -7.31
CA LYS A 129 15.33 1.35 -6.31
C LYS A 129 15.46 2.05 -4.95
N SER A 130 15.86 3.30 -4.96
CA SER A 130 16.01 4.16 -3.78
C SER A 130 15.15 5.41 -3.93
N ASP A 131 14.58 5.90 -2.84
CA ASP A 131 13.67 7.05 -2.84
C ASP A 131 13.63 7.69 -1.44
N GLU A 132 13.02 8.86 -1.31
CA GLU A 132 12.75 9.52 -0.03
C GLU A 132 11.33 9.20 0.45
N TYR A 133 11.19 8.75 1.71
CA TYR A 133 9.89 8.29 2.23
C TYR A 133 8.83 9.40 2.24
N PHE A 134 9.24 10.61 2.63
CA PHE A 134 8.33 11.76 2.74
C PHE A 134 8.24 12.61 1.48
N ARG A 135 8.85 12.20 0.37
CA ARG A 135 8.89 12.94 -0.89
C ARG A 135 7.51 13.47 -1.29
N TYR A 136 6.47 12.64 -1.26
CA TYR A 136 5.12 13.01 -1.68
C TYR A 136 4.40 14.03 -0.78
N TYR A 137 4.99 14.39 0.35
CA TYR A 137 4.49 15.50 1.17
C TYR A 137 4.83 16.86 0.59
N PHE A 138 5.84 16.92 -0.25
CA PHE A 138 6.47 18.16 -0.69
C PHE A 138 6.42 18.34 -2.19
N GLU A 139 6.43 17.27 -2.94
CA GLU A 139 6.34 17.30 -4.39
C GLU A 139 4.90 17.40 -4.86
N PRO A 140 4.62 18.23 -5.88
CA PRO A 140 3.42 18.06 -6.68
C PRO A 140 3.41 16.65 -7.28
N TYR A 141 2.25 16.05 -7.37
CA TYR A 141 2.09 14.71 -7.95
C TYR A 141 2.70 14.68 -9.36
N LYS A 142 3.67 13.81 -9.61
CA LYS A 142 4.46 13.61 -10.85
C LYS A 142 5.75 14.43 -10.97
N VAL A 143 6.19 15.12 -9.95
CA VAL A 143 7.46 15.83 -9.98
C VAL A 143 8.50 15.07 -9.21
N THR A 144 9.63 14.85 -9.83
CA THR A 144 10.86 14.37 -9.22
C THR A 144 11.71 15.59 -8.87
N GLY A 145 11.56 16.12 -7.66
CA GLY A 145 12.42 17.18 -7.14
C GLY A 145 13.51 16.59 -6.24
N ARG A 146 14.57 17.33 -6.02
CA ARG A 146 15.53 17.01 -4.95
C ARG A 146 14.94 17.42 -3.61
N PHE A 147 15.29 16.70 -2.55
CA PHE A 147 14.79 16.97 -1.20
C PHE A 147 15.07 18.42 -0.75
N ASP A 148 16.24 18.96 -1.09
CA ASP A 148 16.59 20.36 -0.80
C ASP A 148 15.64 21.36 -1.47
N ASP A 149 15.21 21.08 -2.70
CA ASP A 149 14.23 21.92 -3.40
C ASP A 149 12.85 21.82 -2.73
N ILE A 150 12.53 20.66 -2.19
CA ILE A 150 11.30 20.41 -1.44
C ILE A 150 11.31 21.18 -0.13
N LEU A 151 12.36 21.08 0.65
CA LEU A 151 12.52 21.84 1.91
C LEU A 151 12.46 23.34 1.65
N LYS A 152 13.15 23.82 0.63
CA LYS A 152 13.11 25.22 0.21
C LYS A 152 11.70 25.66 -0.18
N THR A 153 10.94 24.80 -0.85
CA THR A 153 9.54 25.03 -1.20
C THR A 153 8.65 25.17 0.04
N ILE A 154 8.95 24.42 1.11
CA ILE A 154 8.23 24.49 2.39
C ILE A 154 8.59 25.77 3.14
N GLU A 155 9.87 26.10 3.24
CA GLU A 155 10.35 27.33 3.88
C GLU A 155 9.75 28.58 3.24
N LEU A 156 9.51 28.54 1.92
CA LEU A 156 8.82 29.56 1.16
C LEU A 156 7.29 29.60 1.40
N GLY A 157 6.76 28.66 2.21
CA GLY A 157 5.34 28.55 2.50
C GLY A 157 4.49 28.07 1.31
N PHE A 158 5.11 27.36 0.38
CA PHE A 158 4.38 26.75 -0.73
C PHE A 158 3.55 25.55 -0.23
N ILE A 159 2.26 25.56 -0.54
CA ILE A 159 1.34 24.43 -0.26
C ILE A 159 0.89 23.88 -1.62
N PRO A 160 1.45 22.75 -2.07
CA PRO A 160 0.99 22.15 -3.32
C PRO A 160 -0.48 21.77 -3.20
N ALA A 161 -1.20 21.83 -4.31
CA ALA A 161 -2.56 21.35 -4.45
C ALA A 161 -3.67 22.18 -3.77
N THR A 162 -3.56 23.48 -3.68
CA THR A 162 -4.72 24.33 -3.38
C THR A 162 -5.31 24.95 -4.65
N LYS A 163 -6.63 25.13 -4.66
CA LYS A 163 -7.40 25.71 -5.80
C LYS A 163 -7.00 27.14 -6.18
N LYS A 164 -6.07 27.78 -5.49
CA LYS A 164 -5.77 29.22 -5.62
C LYS A 164 -4.31 29.50 -5.93
N ASN A 165 -3.76 28.84 -6.94
CA ASN A 165 -2.34 29.00 -7.26
C ASN A 165 -1.95 30.37 -7.76
N ASP A 166 -2.82 31.08 -8.51
CA ASP A 166 -2.50 32.45 -8.95
C ASP A 166 -2.22 33.38 -7.75
N GLY A 167 -2.97 33.20 -6.67
CA GLY A 167 -2.75 33.94 -5.44
C GLY A 167 -1.48 33.54 -4.69
N LEU A 168 -1.05 32.28 -4.82
CA LEU A 168 0.18 31.78 -4.22
C LEU A 168 1.39 32.25 -4.99
N LEU A 169 1.37 32.10 -6.32
CA LEU A 169 2.44 32.59 -7.20
C LEU A 169 2.69 34.09 -7.00
N LYS A 170 1.64 34.90 -7.01
CA LYS A 170 1.72 36.34 -6.74
C LYS A 170 2.33 36.66 -5.36
N ARG A 171 2.05 35.82 -4.34
CA ARG A 171 2.67 35.98 -3.01
C ARG A 171 4.15 35.61 -3.00
N LEU A 172 4.53 34.55 -3.71
CA LEU A 172 5.92 34.12 -3.85
C LEU A 172 6.73 35.14 -4.65
N GLU A 173 6.17 35.66 -5.76
CA GLU A 173 6.75 36.76 -6.54
C GLU A 173 6.98 38.00 -5.66
N LYS A 174 5.95 38.44 -4.93
CA LYS A 174 6.00 39.61 -4.05
C LYS A 174 7.05 39.48 -2.94
N LYS A 175 7.36 38.24 -2.52
CA LYS A 175 8.39 37.95 -1.51
C LYS A 175 9.78 37.78 -2.11
N ASN A 176 9.96 37.89 -3.43
CA ASN A 176 11.22 37.60 -4.14
C ASN A 176 11.86 36.26 -3.76
N GLN A 177 11.03 35.26 -3.43
CA GLN A 177 11.48 33.98 -2.90
C GLN A 177 11.56 32.90 -3.99
N ILE A 178 10.91 33.10 -5.14
CA ILE A 178 10.98 32.23 -6.32
C ILE A 178 11.04 33.11 -7.54
N LYS A 179 11.95 32.82 -8.46
CA LYS A 179 11.94 33.41 -9.80
C LYS A 179 10.83 32.73 -10.59
N VAL A 180 9.81 33.49 -10.98
CA VAL A 180 8.62 32.98 -11.67
C VAL A 180 8.88 32.60 -13.12
N ASP A 181 10.03 32.96 -13.64
CA ASP A 181 10.54 32.57 -14.96
C ASP A 181 11.02 31.10 -15.03
N ASP A 182 11.02 30.37 -13.92
CA ASP A 182 11.21 28.93 -13.96
C ASP A 182 9.97 28.24 -14.56
N ALA A 183 9.98 28.11 -15.90
CA ALA A 183 8.89 27.51 -16.65
C ALA A 183 8.51 26.10 -16.17
N ASN A 184 9.47 25.38 -15.58
CA ASN A 184 9.22 24.07 -15.01
C ASN A 184 8.39 24.19 -13.74
N PHE A 185 8.77 25.08 -12.82
CA PHE A 185 8.02 25.30 -11.59
C PHE A 185 6.56 25.69 -11.87
N TYR A 186 6.35 26.62 -12.80
CA TYR A 186 5.01 27.05 -13.21
C TYR A 186 4.16 25.93 -13.79
N LYS A 187 4.77 25.10 -14.64
CA LYS A 187 4.13 23.91 -15.21
C LYS A 187 3.73 22.91 -14.12
N LEU A 188 4.60 22.67 -13.16
CA LEU A 188 4.38 21.75 -12.06
C LEU A 188 3.23 22.19 -11.14
N VAL A 189 3.20 23.47 -10.81
CA VAL A 189 2.13 24.07 -10.03
C VAL A 189 0.78 23.95 -10.76
N LYS A 190 0.76 24.20 -12.07
CA LYS A 190 -0.43 24.05 -12.90
C LYS A 190 -0.90 22.59 -12.93
N GLU A 191 -0.01 21.66 -13.17
CA GLU A 191 -0.32 20.22 -13.17
C GLU A 191 -0.83 19.73 -11.80
N ALA A 192 -0.27 20.23 -10.70
CA ALA A 192 -0.73 19.89 -9.35
C ALA A 192 -2.17 20.36 -9.08
N ASN A 193 -2.60 21.48 -9.69
CA ASN A 193 -3.96 21.98 -9.54
C ASN A 193 -5.01 21.28 -10.39
N GLU A 194 -4.59 20.68 -11.49
CA GLU A 194 -5.49 19.90 -12.35
C GLU A 194 -5.83 18.54 -11.75
N LEU A 195 -5.16 18.15 -10.66
CA LEU A 195 -5.44 16.90 -9.96
C LEU A 195 -6.70 17.04 -9.09
N PRO A 196 -7.53 15.98 -9.02
CA PRO A 196 -8.73 16.00 -8.19
C PRO A 196 -8.36 16.22 -6.72
N GLU A 197 -8.86 17.30 -6.13
CA GLU A 197 -8.56 17.75 -4.76
C GLU A 197 -8.63 16.67 -3.68
N ASN A 198 -9.53 15.71 -3.82
CA ASN A 198 -9.80 14.69 -2.81
C ASN A 198 -8.69 13.64 -2.66
N ARG A 199 -7.63 13.65 -3.47
CA ARG A 199 -6.56 12.66 -3.42
C ARG A 199 -5.30 13.13 -2.71
N ILE A 200 -5.04 14.42 -2.71
CA ILE A 200 -3.77 14.98 -2.21
C ILE A 200 -3.93 15.44 -0.76
N GLU A 201 -5.05 16.05 -0.41
CA GLU A 201 -5.23 16.68 0.90
C GLU A 201 -5.23 15.70 2.08
N HIS A 202 -5.80 14.49 1.95
CA HIS A 202 -5.90 13.55 3.06
C HIS A 202 -4.60 12.80 3.37
N PHE A 203 -3.83 12.46 2.35
CA PHE A 203 -2.67 11.61 2.52
C PHE A 203 -1.42 12.40 2.89
N TYR A 204 -1.20 13.54 2.23
CA TYR A 204 0.01 14.35 2.39
C TYR A 204 -0.11 15.47 3.41
N THR A 205 -1.16 15.50 4.20
CA THR A 205 -1.36 16.48 5.27
C THR A 205 -1.26 15.89 6.66
N TYR A 206 -1.31 14.56 6.79
CA TYR A 206 -1.23 13.90 8.09
C TYR A 206 0.07 14.23 8.81
N ARG A 207 0.00 14.92 9.95
CA ARG A 207 1.15 15.35 10.76
C ARG A 207 2.22 16.11 9.98
N LYS A 208 1.83 16.88 8.96
CA LYS A 208 2.77 17.56 8.05
C LYS A 208 3.75 18.48 8.80
N GLN A 209 3.30 19.22 9.81
CA GLN A 209 4.16 20.10 10.57
C GLN A 209 5.18 19.32 11.40
N ASP A 210 4.77 18.20 12.01
CA ASP A 210 5.68 17.34 12.77
C ASP A 210 6.75 16.74 11.85
N ILE A 211 6.34 16.31 10.64
CA ILE A 211 7.28 15.79 9.62
C ILE A 211 8.27 16.86 9.19
N ILE A 212 7.83 18.09 8.93
CA ILE A 212 8.71 19.22 8.59
C ILE A 212 9.72 19.46 9.70
N GLU A 213 9.27 19.46 10.95
CA GLU A 213 10.16 19.72 12.09
C GLU A 213 11.18 18.58 12.26
N TRP A 214 10.72 17.33 12.14
CA TRP A 214 11.58 16.14 12.22
C TRP A 214 12.64 16.12 11.12
N LEU A 215 12.26 16.45 9.88
CA LEU A 215 13.15 16.49 8.72
C LEU A 215 14.21 17.60 8.77
N LYS A 216 14.08 18.59 9.64
CA LYS A 216 15.17 19.56 9.86
C LYS A 216 16.42 18.93 10.49
N THR A 217 16.26 17.77 11.14
CA THR A 217 17.34 17.12 11.88
C THR A 217 17.66 15.73 11.32
N TYR A 218 16.68 15.02 10.81
CA TYR A 218 16.80 13.63 10.37
C TYR A 218 16.36 13.44 8.92
N SER A 219 16.77 12.32 8.30
CA SER A 219 16.31 11.88 6.99
C SER A 219 15.51 10.56 7.08
N CYS A 220 14.68 10.30 6.09
CA CYS A 220 13.98 9.02 5.96
C CYS A 220 14.02 8.56 4.50
N ASP A 221 14.90 7.62 4.22
CA ASP A 221 15.14 7.07 2.90
C ASP A 221 14.44 5.72 2.73
N VAL A 222 14.19 5.34 1.48
CA VAL A 222 13.58 4.06 1.12
C VAL A 222 14.51 3.28 0.21
N GLU A 223 14.71 2.01 0.52
CA GLU A 223 15.43 1.06 -0.32
C GLU A 223 14.53 -0.11 -0.71
N ARG A 224 14.60 -0.51 -1.98
CA ARG A 224 13.83 -1.61 -2.56
C ARG A 224 14.75 -2.64 -3.18
N PRO A 225 15.42 -3.46 -2.37
CA PRO A 225 16.51 -4.34 -2.84
C PRO A 225 16.05 -5.37 -3.87
N ILE A 226 14.79 -5.79 -3.82
CA ILE A 226 14.23 -6.82 -4.70
C ILE A 226 13.36 -6.25 -5.83
N ILE A 227 13.45 -4.95 -6.12
CA ILE A 227 12.52 -4.24 -7.02
C ILE A 227 12.46 -4.88 -8.43
N SER A 228 13.57 -5.37 -8.93
CA SER A 228 13.69 -6.01 -10.26
C SER A 228 13.50 -7.53 -10.27
N TRP A 229 13.25 -8.15 -9.11
CA TRP A 229 13.12 -9.60 -9.02
C TRP A 229 11.80 -10.11 -9.59
N THR A 230 11.86 -11.29 -10.22
CA THR A 230 10.65 -12.03 -10.63
C THR A 230 10.03 -12.75 -9.43
N VAL A 231 8.78 -13.22 -9.60
CA VAL A 231 8.12 -14.06 -8.58
C VAL A 231 8.94 -15.29 -8.24
N ASP A 232 9.48 -15.97 -9.26
CA ASP A 232 10.26 -17.18 -9.08
C ASP A 232 11.58 -16.91 -8.34
N GLN A 233 12.27 -15.82 -8.66
CA GLN A 233 13.46 -15.40 -7.93
C GLN A 233 13.17 -15.14 -6.44
N VAL A 234 12.02 -14.56 -6.12
CA VAL A 234 11.61 -14.33 -4.72
C VAL A 234 11.39 -15.65 -3.99
N PHE A 235 10.64 -16.59 -4.56
CA PHE A 235 10.40 -17.88 -3.92
C PHE A 235 11.67 -18.71 -3.78
N ASN A 236 12.47 -18.81 -4.84
CA ASN A 236 13.74 -19.53 -4.81
C ASN A 236 14.66 -18.94 -3.74
N TYR A 237 14.78 -17.62 -3.68
CA TYR A 237 15.61 -16.97 -2.67
C TYR A 237 15.17 -17.27 -1.24
N ILE A 238 13.86 -17.29 -0.97
CA ILE A 238 13.33 -17.65 0.33
C ILE A 238 13.74 -19.09 0.70
N ILE A 239 13.52 -20.05 -0.22
CA ILE A 239 13.79 -21.49 -0.02
C ILE A 239 15.29 -21.76 0.11
N ASP A 240 16.13 -21.21 -0.78
CA ASP A 240 17.57 -21.38 -0.80
C ASP A 240 18.24 -20.87 0.49
N ASN A 241 17.59 -19.90 1.16
CA ASN A 241 18.04 -19.42 2.46
C ASN A 241 17.42 -20.19 3.65
N GLY A 242 16.74 -21.32 3.37
CA GLY A 242 16.20 -22.21 4.38
C GLY A 242 14.92 -21.71 5.05
N PHE A 243 14.21 -20.75 4.48
CA PHE A 243 12.91 -20.29 4.95
C PHE A 243 11.78 -20.92 4.16
N LEU A 244 10.58 -20.95 4.74
CA LEU A 244 9.36 -21.36 4.05
C LEU A 244 8.45 -20.15 3.82
N PRO A 245 7.86 -20.02 2.63
CA PRO A 245 6.84 -19.01 2.38
C PRO A 245 5.59 -19.25 3.23
N ASN A 246 4.76 -18.22 3.39
CA ASN A 246 3.47 -18.35 4.06
C ASN A 246 2.61 -19.44 3.40
N LYS A 247 2.02 -20.31 4.22
CA LYS A 247 1.22 -21.47 3.77
C LYS A 247 0.03 -21.10 2.89
N LEU A 248 -0.48 -19.87 2.96
CA LEU A 248 -1.54 -19.40 2.08
C LEU A 248 -1.17 -19.50 0.59
N TYR A 249 0.12 -19.40 0.24
CA TYR A 249 0.56 -19.62 -1.14
C TYR A 249 0.33 -21.09 -1.60
N GLN A 250 0.47 -22.04 -0.71
CA GLN A 250 0.19 -23.47 -0.99
C GLN A 250 -1.31 -23.71 -1.21
N TYR A 251 -2.18 -22.90 -0.59
CA TYR A 251 -3.62 -22.93 -0.80
C TYR A 251 -4.06 -22.21 -2.10
N GLY A 252 -3.11 -21.73 -2.89
CA GLY A 252 -3.36 -21.08 -4.18
C GLY A 252 -3.68 -19.58 -4.09
N PHE A 253 -3.42 -18.94 -2.96
CA PHE A 253 -3.49 -17.48 -2.90
C PHE A 253 -2.26 -16.88 -3.56
N THR A 254 -2.44 -15.86 -4.39
CA THR A 254 -1.34 -15.16 -5.08
C THR A 254 -0.86 -13.96 -4.29
N ARG A 255 -1.69 -13.45 -3.39
CA ARG A 255 -1.43 -12.29 -2.53
C ARG A 255 -1.71 -12.64 -1.08
N VAL A 256 -0.74 -12.35 -0.23
CA VAL A 256 -0.83 -12.56 1.22
C VAL A 256 -0.64 -11.22 1.94
N GLY A 257 -1.44 -11.00 2.97
CA GLY A 257 -1.55 -9.79 3.77
C GLY A 257 -2.97 -9.70 4.30
N CYS A 258 -3.63 -8.53 4.17
CA CYS A 258 -5.05 -8.39 4.53
C CYS A 258 -5.92 -9.46 3.84
N PHE A 259 -6.83 -10.13 4.59
CA PHE A 259 -7.51 -11.33 4.10
C PHE A 259 -9.02 -11.34 4.39
N PRO A 260 -9.86 -11.45 3.35
CA PRO A 260 -9.51 -11.21 1.96
C PRO A 260 -9.24 -9.72 1.68
N CYS A 261 -8.39 -9.45 0.70
CA CYS A 261 -8.18 -8.09 0.24
C CYS A 261 -9.36 -7.62 -0.62
N ILE A 262 -9.73 -6.34 -0.52
CA ILE A 262 -10.74 -5.73 -1.42
C ILE A 262 -10.33 -5.79 -2.91
N MET A 263 -9.06 -6.07 -3.17
CA MET A 263 -8.46 -6.19 -4.50
C MET A 263 -8.25 -7.65 -4.93
N CYS A 264 -8.76 -8.63 -4.17
CA CYS A 264 -8.60 -10.04 -4.51
C CYS A 264 -9.28 -10.36 -5.85
N THR A 265 -8.72 -11.34 -6.54
CA THR A 265 -9.25 -11.86 -7.80
C THR A 265 -10.43 -12.79 -7.56
N LYS A 266 -11.13 -13.17 -8.63
CA LYS A 266 -12.25 -14.14 -8.54
C LYS A 266 -11.77 -15.52 -8.13
N ASP A 267 -10.57 -15.91 -8.58
CA ASP A 267 -9.92 -17.16 -8.17
C ASP A 267 -9.56 -17.14 -6.68
N GLU A 268 -9.06 -16.03 -6.18
CA GLU A 268 -8.81 -15.86 -4.74
C GLU A 268 -10.11 -15.88 -3.93
N VAL A 269 -11.21 -15.29 -4.45
CA VAL A 269 -12.54 -15.44 -3.81
C VAL A 269 -12.97 -16.90 -3.74
N ALA A 270 -12.74 -17.68 -4.82
CA ALA A 270 -13.03 -19.12 -4.82
C ALA A 270 -12.22 -19.84 -3.71
N LYS A 271 -10.97 -19.48 -3.54
CA LYS A 271 -10.12 -20.02 -2.46
C LYS A 271 -10.61 -19.59 -1.06
N VAL A 272 -11.08 -18.35 -0.91
CA VAL A 272 -11.72 -17.92 0.36
C VAL A 272 -12.97 -18.75 0.66
N ILE A 273 -13.81 -19.04 -0.35
CA ILE A 273 -14.99 -19.90 -0.18
C ILE A 273 -14.57 -21.31 0.27
N GLU A 274 -13.50 -21.85 -0.30
CA GLU A 274 -13.00 -23.19 -0.01
C GLU A 274 -12.36 -23.30 1.37
N TYR A 275 -11.47 -22.38 1.72
CA TYR A 275 -10.61 -22.50 2.91
C TYR A 275 -11.06 -21.66 4.11
N ARG A 276 -11.88 -20.61 3.89
CA ARG A 276 -12.36 -19.68 4.92
C ARG A 276 -13.81 -19.24 4.70
N PRO A 277 -14.76 -20.19 4.61
CA PRO A 277 -16.18 -19.85 4.37
C PRO A 277 -16.74 -18.93 5.45
N GLU A 278 -16.22 -19.00 6.68
CA GLU A 278 -16.61 -18.10 7.79
C GLU A 278 -16.31 -16.62 7.50
N LYS A 279 -15.24 -16.33 6.74
CA LYS A 279 -14.94 -14.94 6.31
C LYS A 279 -15.98 -14.40 5.33
N ILE A 280 -16.52 -15.26 4.46
CA ILE A 280 -17.61 -14.89 3.56
C ILE A 280 -18.83 -14.49 4.37
N GLU A 281 -19.22 -15.32 5.35
CA GLU A 281 -20.38 -15.04 6.20
C GLU A 281 -20.18 -13.77 7.04
N HIS A 282 -18.96 -13.56 7.52
CA HIS A 282 -18.62 -12.36 8.26
C HIS A 282 -18.75 -11.10 7.39
N ILE A 283 -18.22 -11.11 6.17
CA ILE A 283 -18.34 -9.99 5.24
C ILE A 283 -19.79 -9.71 4.87
N LYS A 284 -20.62 -10.73 4.68
CA LYS A 284 -22.06 -10.55 4.43
C LYS A 284 -22.75 -9.78 5.55
N LYS A 285 -22.40 -10.08 6.81
CA LYS A 285 -22.94 -9.35 7.98
C LYS A 285 -22.52 -7.89 7.95
N LEU A 286 -21.25 -7.62 7.68
CA LEU A 286 -20.72 -6.27 7.58
C LEU A 286 -21.34 -5.47 6.41
N GLU A 287 -21.60 -6.13 5.26
CA GLU A 287 -22.30 -5.48 4.14
C GLU A 287 -23.70 -5.00 4.52
N ILE A 288 -24.44 -5.82 5.28
CA ILE A 288 -25.78 -5.48 5.79
C ILE A 288 -25.69 -4.32 6.78
N GLU A 289 -24.79 -4.41 7.76
CA GLU A 289 -24.63 -3.41 8.81
C GLU A 289 -24.26 -2.04 8.26
N MET A 290 -23.37 -2.00 7.27
CA MET A 290 -22.91 -0.74 6.66
C MET A 290 -23.77 -0.27 5.49
N ASN A 291 -24.69 -1.10 5.00
CA ASN A 291 -25.41 -0.90 3.74
C ASN A 291 -24.43 -0.60 2.56
N SER A 292 -23.34 -1.34 2.51
CA SER A 292 -22.24 -1.13 1.57
C SER A 292 -21.68 -2.47 1.12
N THR A 293 -21.26 -2.60 -0.14
CA THR A 293 -20.72 -3.84 -0.68
C THR A 293 -19.20 -3.90 -0.57
N PHE A 294 -18.66 -5.09 -0.30
CA PHE A 294 -17.23 -5.34 -0.18
C PHE A 294 -16.50 -5.12 -1.51
N PHE A 295 -17.09 -5.61 -2.59
CA PHE A 295 -16.54 -5.43 -3.93
C PHE A 295 -17.08 -4.18 -4.63
N PRO A 296 -16.26 -3.57 -5.50
CA PRO A 296 -16.69 -2.38 -6.23
C PRO A 296 -17.77 -2.68 -7.27
N PRO A 297 -18.50 -1.66 -7.72
CA PRO A 297 -19.44 -1.79 -8.83
C PRO A 297 -18.78 -2.43 -10.06
N ASN A 298 -19.52 -3.28 -10.75
CA ASN A 298 -19.09 -4.04 -11.94
C ASN A 298 -17.90 -5.01 -11.70
N TYR A 299 -17.65 -5.42 -10.45
CA TYR A 299 -16.68 -6.47 -10.16
C TYR A 299 -17.03 -7.79 -10.84
N ILE A 300 -18.32 -8.11 -10.92
CA ILE A 300 -18.89 -9.20 -11.74
C ILE A 300 -19.85 -8.61 -12.78
N PRO A 301 -20.20 -9.34 -13.85
CA PRO A 301 -21.16 -8.85 -14.85
C PRO A 301 -22.50 -8.47 -14.23
N THR A 302 -23.07 -7.36 -14.67
CA THR A 302 -24.30 -6.74 -14.12
C THR A 302 -25.47 -7.72 -13.99
N LYS A 303 -25.60 -8.68 -14.91
CA LYS A 303 -26.66 -9.69 -14.89
C LYS A 303 -26.63 -10.65 -13.69
N TYR A 304 -25.49 -10.71 -12.98
CA TYR A 304 -25.34 -11.53 -11.76
C TYR A 304 -25.50 -10.72 -10.48
N CYS A 305 -25.68 -9.39 -10.60
CA CYS A 305 -25.87 -8.53 -9.44
C CYS A 305 -27.35 -8.44 -9.06
N SER A 306 -27.66 -8.63 -7.78
CA SER A 306 -29.01 -8.46 -7.22
C SER A 306 -29.45 -6.99 -7.20
N LYS A 307 -28.50 -6.04 -7.16
CA LYS A 307 -28.78 -4.61 -7.20
C LYS A 307 -28.17 -3.99 -8.45
N ILE A 308 -29.00 -3.30 -9.23
CA ILE A 308 -28.60 -2.56 -10.43
C ILE A 308 -29.07 -1.12 -10.28
N ILE A 309 -28.21 -0.18 -10.60
CA ILE A 309 -28.51 1.25 -10.57
C ILE A 309 -28.25 1.89 -11.94
N ASP A 310 -29.01 2.90 -12.27
CA ASP A 310 -28.77 3.71 -13.45
C ASP A 310 -27.82 4.87 -13.07
N VAL A 311 -26.70 4.96 -13.75
CA VAL A 311 -25.71 6.00 -13.54
C VAL A 311 -25.61 6.88 -14.78
N LYS A 312 -25.90 8.16 -14.62
CA LYS A 312 -25.76 9.15 -15.68
C LYS A 312 -24.30 9.63 -15.75
N ASP A 313 -23.69 9.47 -16.90
CA ASP A 313 -22.35 10.00 -17.16
C ASP A 313 -22.41 11.54 -17.19
N LYS A 314 -21.57 12.17 -16.36
CA LYS A 314 -21.58 13.64 -16.20
C LYS A 314 -21.13 14.40 -17.43
N LYS A 315 -20.30 13.79 -18.31
CA LYS A 315 -19.76 14.44 -19.50
C LYS A 315 -20.65 14.24 -20.73
N THR A 316 -21.17 13.02 -20.89
CA THR A 316 -21.92 12.62 -22.08
C THR A 316 -23.43 12.64 -21.89
N GLY A 317 -23.91 12.72 -20.65
CA GLY A 317 -25.33 12.61 -20.30
C GLY A 317 -25.94 11.21 -20.49
N LYS A 318 -25.18 10.25 -21.00
CA LYS A 318 -25.65 8.87 -21.24
C LYS A 318 -25.89 8.14 -19.93
N VAL A 319 -27.02 7.44 -19.87
CA VAL A 319 -27.35 6.56 -18.74
C VAL A 319 -26.79 5.17 -19.02
N ARG A 320 -26.10 4.59 -18.04
CA ARG A 320 -25.61 3.22 -18.08
C ARG A 320 -26.05 2.45 -16.83
N LYS A 321 -26.40 1.17 -17.01
CA LYS A 321 -26.69 0.27 -15.90
C LYS A 321 -25.40 -0.19 -15.25
N VAL A 322 -25.33 -0.09 -13.93
CA VAL A 322 -24.17 -0.46 -13.11
C VAL A 322 -24.61 -1.48 -12.08
N GLY A 323 -24.00 -2.66 -12.11
CA GLY A 323 -24.24 -3.70 -11.12
C GLY A 323 -23.49 -3.41 -9.83
N ILE A 324 -24.17 -3.49 -8.72
CA ILE A 324 -23.63 -3.40 -7.36
C ILE A 324 -23.65 -4.79 -6.75
N PRO A 325 -22.54 -5.54 -6.81
CA PRO A 325 -22.55 -6.93 -6.35
C PRO A 325 -22.43 -7.00 -4.83
N SER A 326 -23.35 -7.73 -4.19
CA SER A 326 -23.15 -8.19 -2.82
C SER A 326 -22.18 -9.37 -2.77
N MET A 327 -21.65 -9.70 -1.61
CA MET A 327 -20.81 -10.89 -1.41
C MET A 327 -21.54 -12.17 -1.87
N ILE A 328 -22.86 -12.26 -1.65
CA ILE A 328 -23.66 -13.40 -2.11
C ILE A 328 -23.67 -13.51 -3.65
N ASP A 329 -23.81 -12.37 -4.34
CA ASP A 329 -23.79 -12.35 -5.81
C ASP A 329 -22.44 -12.82 -6.35
N VAL A 330 -21.35 -12.37 -5.71
CA VAL A 330 -19.99 -12.76 -6.09
C VAL A 330 -19.75 -14.24 -5.86
N VAL A 331 -20.16 -14.78 -4.72
CA VAL A 331 -20.07 -16.23 -4.42
C VAL A 331 -20.81 -17.04 -5.46
N ARG A 332 -22.08 -16.72 -5.77
CA ARG A 332 -22.87 -17.40 -6.80
C ARG A 332 -22.21 -17.34 -8.17
N TYR A 333 -21.68 -16.17 -8.53
CA TYR A 333 -21.00 -15.99 -9.82
C TYR A 333 -19.73 -16.83 -9.91
N VAL A 334 -18.89 -16.81 -8.88
CA VAL A 334 -17.63 -17.53 -8.82
C VAL A 334 -17.86 -19.04 -8.93
N GLN A 335 -18.82 -19.57 -8.16
CA GLN A 335 -19.21 -20.98 -8.21
C GLN A 335 -19.80 -21.39 -9.56
N ALA A 336 -20.72 -20.59 -10.12
CA ALA A 336 -21.34 -20.87 -11.41
C ALA A 336 -20.35 -20.83 -12.59
N LYS A 337 -19.22 -20.14 -12.44
CA LYS A 337 -18.17 -20.04 -13.46
C LYS A 337 -17.00 -21.00 -13.25
N GLY A 338 -17.00 -21.77 -12.17
CA GLY A 338 -15.93 -22.72 -11.86
C GLY A 338 -14.58 -22.07 -11.58
N TYR A 339 -14.57 -20.82 -11.07
CA TYR A 339 -13.32 -20.19 -10.63
C TYR A 339 -12.68 -21.04 -9.52
N GLY A 340 -11.36 -21.09 -9.49
CA GLY A 340 -10.60 -21.86 -8.53
C GLY A 340 -10.51 -23.36 -8.82
N SER A 341 -11.24 -23.89 -9.80
CA SER A 341 -11.21 -25.31 -10.20
C SER A 341 -10.10 -25.63 -11.23
N GLY A 342 -9.46 -24.62 -11.80
CA GLY A 342 -8.32 -24.81 -12.70
C GLY A 342 -7.10 -25.23 -11.89
N LEU A 343 -6.45 -26.34 -12.28
CA LEU A 343 -5.04 -26.54 -11.97
C LEU A 343 -4.33 -25.25 -12.36
N PHE A 344 -3.67 -24.61 -11.40
CA PHE A 344 -2.84 -23.45 -11.67
C PHE A 344 -1.79 -23.87 -12.73
N THR A 345 -2.04 -23.51 -13.99
CA THR A 345 -1.06 -23.63 -15.08
C THR A 345 -0.07 -22.46 -15.04
N GLY A 346 0.05 -21.81 -13.93
CA GLY A 346 1.02 -20.75 -13.67
C GLY A 346 2.25 -21.32 -12.98
N SER A 347 3.25 -21.63 -13.81
CA SER A 347 4.69 -21.73 -13.49
C SER A 347 5.10 -22.58 -12.27
N HIS A 348 5.96 -23.47 -12.53
CA HIS A 348 6.98 -24.22 -11.75
C HIS A 348 6.99 -24.17 -10.20
N CYS A 349 6.39 -23.16 -9.54
CA CYS A 349 6.48 -22.99 -8.09
C CYS A 349 5.66 -23.99 -7.25
N GLN A 350 4.59 -24.60 -7.78
CA GLN A 350 3.78 -25.53 -6.99
C GLN A 350 4.45 -26.89 -6.77
N ASN A 351 5.26 -27.34 -7.73
CA ASN A 351 5.93 -28.64 -7.62
C ASN A 351 7.21 -28.61 -6.75
N GLN A 352 7.71 -27.43 -6.41
CA GLN A 352 8.90 -27.27 -5.55
C GLN A 352 8.58 -26.98 -4.07
N LEU A 353 7.31 -26.64 -3.75
CA LEU A 353 6.89 -26.31 -2.38
C LEU A 353 6.39 -27.51 -1.57
N LEU A 354 6.25 -28.69 -2.17
CA LEU A 354 5.91 -29.93 -1.48
C LEU A 354 7.23 -30.66 -1.20
N PRO A 355 7.59 -30.91 0.08
CA PRO A 355 8.57 -31.96 0.37
C PRO A 355 8.00 -33.26 -0.20
N CYS A 356 8.76 -33.95 -1.03
CA CYS A 356 8.49 -35.35 -1.35
C CYS A 356 8.49 -36.11 -0.02
N GLU A 357 7.33 -36.67 0.37
CA GLU A 357 7.29 -37.72 1.38
C GLU A 357 7.94 -38.97 0.81
#